data_935b651923ca815a44e80eeb15ce5b08
#
_entry.id   935b651923ca815a44e80eeb15ce5b08
#
_cell.length_a   1.000
_cell.length_b   1.000
_cell.length_c   1.000
_cell.angle_alpha   90.00
_cell.angle_beta   90.00
_cell.angle_gamma   90.00
#
_symmetry.space_group_name_H-M   'P 1'
#
loop_
_entity.id
_entity.type
_entity.pdbx_description
1 polymer ?
#
loop_
_entity_poly.entity_id
_entity_poly.type
_entity_poly.pdbx_seq_one_letter_code
_entity_poly.pdbx_strand_id
1 'polypeptide(L)'
;MAFALLVCGLLTACGGSLQGTYADAAGVTSYEFHRDGSVDISVLGATVSGRYEVERDRVLITAPQGTVVFIRKDGGLEGPMGLQLRRHPSG
;
A
#
# COMPACT_ATOMS: atom_id res chain seq x y z
N MET A 1 -21.97 -4.29 27.29
CA MET A 1 -22.53 -3.50 26.25
C MET A 1 -21.55 -2.57 25.63
N ALA A 2 -21.11 -1.60 26.34
CA ALA A 2 -20.21 -0.58 25.77
C ALA A 2 -18.90 -1.17 25.31
N PHE A 3 -18.43 -2.21 25.97
CA PHE A 3 -17.14 -2.74 25.60
C PHE A 3 -17.13 -3.35 24.20
N ALA A 4 -18.25 -3.77 23.73
CA ALA A 4 -18.29 -4.32 22.38
C ALA A 4 -17.93 -3.26 21.34
N LEU A 5 -18.37 -2.05 21.59
CA LEU A 5 -18.04 -0.97 20.67
C LEU A 5 -16.57 -0.64 20.70
N LEU A 6 -15.97 -0.72 21.86
CA LEU A 6 -14.55 -0.47 21.94
C LEU A 6 -13.74 -1.44 21.13
N VAL A 7 -14.15 -2.68 21.15
CA VAL A 7 -13.45 -3.69 20.38
C VAL A 7 -13.47 -3.35 18.91
N CYS A 8 -14.63 -2.94 18.43
CA CYS A 8 -14.72 -2.58 17.03
C CYS A 8 -13.81 -1.42 16.70
N GLY A 9 -13.74 -0.46 17.57
CA GLY A 9 -12.88 0.67 17.33
C GLY A 9 -11.43 0.28 17.25
N LEU A 10 -11.01 -0.64 18.09
CA LEU A 10 -9.63 -1.08 18.08
C LEU A 10 -9.28 -1.77 16.76
N LEU A 11 -10.17 -2.60 16.27
CA LEU A 11 -9.92 -3.27 15.01
C LEU A 11 -9.72 -2.26 13.90
N THR A 12 -10.55 -1.26 13.88
CA THR A 12 -10.42 -0.24 12.87
C THR A 12 -9.08 0.46 12.97
N ALA A 13 -8.66 0.76 14.16
CA ALA A 13 -7.40 1.46 14.35
C ALA A 13 -6.22 0.60 13.95
N CYS A 14 -6.27 -0.68 14.23
CA CYS A 14 -5.17 -1.57 13.89
C CYS A 14 -5.04 -1.82 12.42
N GLY A 15 -6.14 -1.71 11.70
CA GLY A 15 -6.15 -2.10 10.31
C GLY A 15 -5.33 -1.23 9.41
N GLY A 16 -4.70 -0.21 9.85
CA GLY A 16 -3.90 0.65 9.03
C GLY A 16 -4.03 0.41 7.53
N SER A 17 -4.43 1.39 6.80
CA SER A 17 -4.50 1.24 5.35
C SER A 17 -3.76 2.39 4.71
N LEU A 18 -3.20 2.10 3.55
CA LEU A 18 -2.65 3.12 2.71
C LEU A 18 -3.73 3.64 1.80
N GLN A 19 -3.59 4.88 1.41
CA GLN A 19 -4.47 5.48 0.43
C GLN A 19 -3.65 6.35 -0.45
N GLY A 20 -3.96 6.32 -1.74
CA GLY A 20 -3.30 7.20 -2.67
C GLY A 20 -2.35 6.47 -3.57
N THR A 21 -1.70 7.22 -4.39
CA THR A 21 -0.82 6.70 -5.42
C THR A 21 0.63 6.92 -5.04
N TYR A 22 1.42 5.89 -5.15
CA TYR A 22 2.86 5.97 -4.93
C TYR A 22 3.55 5.62 -6.24
N ALA A 23 4.52 6.42 -6.63
CA ALA A 23 5.18 6.24 -7.92
C ALA A 23 6.67 6.44 -7.78
N ASP A 24 7.43 5.84 -8.69
CA ASP A 24 8.86 6.05 -8.72
C ASP A 24 9.18 7.37 -9.40
N ALA A 25 10.44 7.78 -9.31
CA ALA A 25 10.84 9.08 -9.84
C ALA A 25 10.68 9.16 -11.34
N ALA A 26 10.85 8.06 -12.03
CA ALA A 26 10.73 8.06 -13.48
C ALA A 26 9.28 7.96 -13.94
N GLY A 27 8.35 7.66 -13.04
CA GLY A 27 6.96 7.53 -13.43
C GLY A 27 6.64 6.25 -14.18
N VAL A 28 7.53 5.28 -14.12
CA VAL A 28 7.35 4.02 -14.84
C VAL A 28 6.49 3.06 -14.04
N THR A 29 6.63 3.10 -12.72
CA THR A 29 5.94 2.20 -11.82
C THR A 29 5.07 3.01 -10.88
N SER A 30 3.81 2.62 -10.72
CA SER A 30 2.95 3.26 -9.76
C SER A 30 2.07 2.23 -9.08
N TYR A 31 1.78 2.49 -7.80
CA TYR A 31 0.93 1.64 -6.98
C TYR A 31 -0.17 2.52 -6.44
N GLU A 32 -1.40 2.18 -6.77
CA GLU A 32 -2.54 2.93 -6.26
C GLU A 32 -3.21 2.08 -5.19
N PHE A 33 -3.14 2.53 -3.95
CA PHE A 33 -3.67 1.80 -2.82
C PHE A 33 -5.08 2.27 -2.50
N HIS A 34 -5.97 1.33 -2.34
CA HIS A 34 -7.36 1.62 -2.02
C HIS A 34 -7.64 1.22 -0.59
N ARG A 35 -8.61 1.88 -0.01
CA ARG A 35 -8.94 1.67 1.38
C ARG A 35 -9.44 0.26 1.68
N ASP A 36 -9.99 -0.40 0.68
CA ASP A 36 -10.56 -1.72 0.87
C ASP A 36 -9.53 -2.84 0.86
N GLY A 37 -8.25 -2.50 0.76
CA GLY A 37 -7.19 -3.51 0.76
C GLY A 37 -6.75 -3.94 -0.62
N SER A 38 -7.29 -3.35 -1.66
CA SER A 38 -6.84 -3.64 -3.01
C SER A 38 -5.80 -2.63 -3.44
N VAL A 39 -4.99 -3.01 -4.41
CA VAL A 39 -3.97 -2.13 -4.95
C VAL A 39 -3.87 -2.38 -6.44
N ASP A 40 -3.78 -1.30 -7.20
CA ASP A 40 -3.57 -1.37 -8.63
C ASP A 40 -2.13 -1.04 -8.94
N ILE A 41 -1.46 -1.95 -9.62
CA ILE A 41 -0.03 -1.84 -9.90
C ILE A 41 0.14 -1.59 -11.38
N SER A 42 0.73 -0.47 -11.72
CA SER A 42 0.96 -0.11 -13.12
C SER A 42 2.45 -0.05 -13.38
N VAL A 43 2.88 -0.77 -14.41
CA VAL A 43 4.27 -0.78 -14.84
C VAL A 43 4.27 -0.65 -16.36
N LEU A 44 4.90 0.39 -16.84
CA LEU A 44 5.02 0.62 -18.29
C LEU A 44 3.68 0.61 -19.00
N GLY A 45 2.66 1.14 -18.34
CA GLY A 45 1.34 1.23 -18.94
C GLY A 45 0.46 0.02 -18.74
N ALA A 46 1.00 -1.08 -18.25
CA ALA A 46 0.20 -2.26 -17.97
C ALA A 46 -0.21 -2.25 -16.50
N THR A 47 -1.46 -2.57 -16.22
CA THR A 47 -1.98 -2.53 -14.86
C THR A 47 -2.48 -3.90 -14.44
N VAL A 48 -2.08 -4.32 -13.25
CA VAL A 48 -2.60 -5.53 -12.62
C VAL A 48 -3.12 -5.15 -11.24
N SER A 49 -4.07 -5.92 -10.75
CA SER A 49 -4.65 -5.67 -9.45
C SER A 49 -4.18 -6.72 -8.47
N GLY A 50 -3.98 -6.30 -7.23
CA GLY A 50 -3.57 -7.19 -6.17
C GLY A 50 -4.19 -6.77 -4.87
N ARG A 51 -3.66 -7.31 -3.79
CA ARG A 51 -4.11 -6.98 -2.45
C ARG A 51 -2.91 -6.62 -1.60
N TYR A 52 -3.15 -5.85 -0.56
CA TYR A 52 -2.05 -5.45 0.32
C TYR A 52 -2.50 -5.52 1.77
N GLU A 53 -1.50 -5.66 2.64
CA GLU A 53 -1.69 -5.59 4.07
C GLU A 53 -0.59 -4.72 4.66
N VAL A 54 -0.94 -3.93 5.67
CA VAL A 54 0.01 -3.07 6.34
C VAL A 54 0.29 -3.65 7.72
N GLU A 55 1.57 -3.93 8.00
CA GLU A 55 2.00 -4.42 9.29
C GLU A 55 3.09 -3.50 9.80
N ARG A 56 2.73 -2.57 10.67
CA ARG A 56 3.67 -1.58 11.21
C ARG A 56 4.22 -0.74 10.07
N ASP A 57 5.51 -0.87 9.78
CA ASP A 57 6.12 -0.13 8.70
C ASP A 57 6.28 -0.95 7.43
N ARG A 58 5.68 -2.14 7.39
CA ARG A 58 5.76 -2.99 6.24
C ARG A 58 4.46 -3.01 5.48
N VAL A 59 4.55 -3.07 4.17
CA VAL A 59 3.41 -3.21 3.30
C VAL A 59 3.62 -4.46 2.47
N LEU A 60 2.77 -5.46 2.68
CA LEU A 60 2.87 -6.71 1.95
C LEU A 60 1.90 -6.69 0.80
N ILE A 61 2.39 -6.83 -0.39
CA ILE A 61 1.57 -6.74 -1.59
C ILE A 61 1.58 -8.09 -2.29
N THR A 62 0.39 -8.64 -2.49
CA THR A 62 0.23 -9.91 -3.17
C THR A 62 -0.47 -9.69 -4.49
N ALA A 63 0.18 -10.08 -5.56
CA ALA A 63 -0.33 -9.96 -6.91
C ALA A 63 -0.21 -11.31 -7.60
N PRO A 64 -0.75 -11.45 -8.81
CA PRO A 64 -0.68 -12.76 -9.48
C PRO A 64 0.73 -13.29 -9.65
N GLN A 65 1.71 -12.41 -9.80
CA GLN A 65 3.09 -12.85 -9.98
C GLN A 65 3.80 -13.15 -8.67
N GLY A 66 3.21 -12.86 -7.51
CA GLY A 66 3.83 -13.17 -6.24
C GLY A 66 3.63 -12.09 -5.20
N THR A 67 4.40 -12.18 -4.13
CA THR A 67 4.31 -11.25 -3.01
C THR A 67 5.56 -10.43 -2.91
N VAL A 68 5.39 -9.14 -2.67
CA VAL A 68 6.52 -8.25 -2.49
C VAL A 68 6.29 -7.45 -1.22
N VAL A 69 7.38 -7.11 -0.52
CA VAL A 69 7.31 -6.37 0.74
C VAL A 69 7.99 -5.02 0.55
N PHE A 70 7.25 -3.98 0.88
CA PHE A 70 7.80 -2.63 0.91
C PHE A 70 7.89 -2.16 2.35
N ILE A 71 8.85 -1.27 2.61
CA ILE A 71 9.02 -0.65 3.91
C ILE A 71 8.58 0.80 3.80
N ARG A 72 7.73 1.23 4.72
CA ARG A 72 7.32 2.62 4.78
C ARG A 72 8.43 3.46 5.40
N LYS A 73 8.82 4.50 4.70
CA LYS A 73 9.95 5.28 5.14
C LYS A 73 9.85 6.70 4.59
N ASP A 74 9.89 7.67 5.48
CA ASP A 74 9.94 9.09 5.09
C ASP A 74 8.85 9.48 4.10
N GLY A 75 7.65 9.00 4.34
CA GLY A 75 6.52 9.37 3.50
C GLY A 75 6.46 8.62 2.18
N GLY A 76 7.29 7.60 2.02
CA GLY A 76 7.29 6.80 0.81
C GLY A 76 7.38 5.33 1.13
N LEU A 77 7.66 4.55 0.09
CA LEU A 77 7.81 3.11 0.21
C LEU A 77 9.14 2.72 -0.42
N GLU A 78 9.84 1.82 0.25
CA GLU A 78 11.11 1.32 -0.24
C GLU A 78 10.97 -0.18 -0.48
N GLY A 79 11.19 -0.60 -1.71
CA GLY A 79 11.03 -1.99 -2.08
C GLY A 79 12.34 -2.67 -2.38
N PRO A 80 12.27 -3.87 -2.93
CA PRO A 80 13.47 -4.61 -3.26
C PRO A 80 14.27 -3.93 -4.38
N MET A 81 15.55 -4.22 -4.42
CA MET A 81 16.44 -3.74 -5.46
C MET A 81 16.53 -2.22 -5.53
N GLY A 82 16.33 -1.56 -4.39
CA GLY A 82 16.46 -0.12 -4.34
C GLY A 82 15.29 0.65 -4.90
N LEU A 83 14.19 -0.01 -5.20
CA LEU A 83 13.01 0.67 -5.71
C LEU A 83 12.45 1.59 -4.64
N GLN A 84 12.25 2.84 -4.99
CA GLN A 84 11.67 3.81 -4.07
C GLN A 84 10.46 4.44 -4.70
N LEU A 85 9.37 4.42 -3.94
CA LEU A 85 8.12 5.01 -4.37
C LEU A 85 7.78 6.16 -3.46
N ARG A 86 7.32 7.25 -4.04
CA ARG A 86 6.90 8.41 -3.26
C ARG A 86 5.43 8.66 -3.47
N ARG A 87 4.79 9.12 -2.42
CA ARG A 87 3.39 9.44 -2.50
C ARG A 87 3.19 10.56 -3.50
N HIS A 88 2.34 10.32 -4.46
CA HIS A 88 2.03 11.29 -5.48
C HIS A 88 0.82 12.09 -5.03
N PRO A 89 0.93 13.39 -4.91
CA PRO A 89 -0.25 14.17 -4.57
C PRO A 89 -1.21 14.10 -5.76
N SER A 90 -2.25 13.33 -5.58
CA SER A 90 -3.24 13.23 -6.64
C SER A 90 -3.96 14.56 -6.70
N GLY A 91 -3.84 15.16 -7.78
CA GLY A 91 -4.42 16.47 -7.99
C GLY A 91 -5.87 16.53 -7.72
#